data_70e8b05bb27cd29e45c80fc79d0bf847
#
_entry.id   70e8b05bb27cd29e45c80fc79d0bf847
#
_cell.length_a   1.000
_cell.length_b   1.000
_cell.length_c   1.000
_cell.angle_alpha   90.00
_cell.angle_beta   90.00
_cell.angle_gamma   90.00
#
_symmetry.space_group_name_H-M   'P 1'
#
loop_
_entity.id
_entity.type
_entity.pdbx_description
1 polymer ?
#
loop_
_entity_poly.entity_id
_entity_poly.type
_entity_poly.pdbx_seq_one_letter_code
_entity_poly.pdbx_strand_id
1 'polypeptide(L)'
;MKNLFAIATLAATISFAPAAFAGEDSSCHFHGSKPAAESTIVSCANQRKDALVKNGKIGGSWKTIKHDQLALVDGQKGKEWKISFKDAAAQDKTKENLYMFFTQSGNFIAANHSGK
;
A
#
# COMPACT_ATOMS: atom_id res chain seq x y z
N MET A 1 -47.76 -25.81 32.94
CA MET A 1 -47.30 -25.69 32.58
C MET A 1 -46.50 -25.27 31.97
N LYS A 2 -46.20 -24.88 31.67
CA LYS A 2 -45.58 -24.64 31.19
C LYS A 2 -44.71 -23.97 30.78
N ASN A 3 -44.33 -23.62 30.55
CA ASN A 3 -43.52 -23.11 30.19
C ASN A 3 -42.89 -22.55 29.49
N LEU A 4 -42.53 -22.07 29.10
CA LEU A 4 -41.94 -21.61 28.46
C LEU A 4 -41.10 -21.02 28.07
N PHE A 5 -40.58 -20.66 27.80
CA PHE A 5 -39.73 -20.15 27.48
C PHE A 5 -39.13 -19.52 26.68
N ALA A 6 -38.65 -19.10 26.31
CA ALA A 6 -38.33 -18.49 25.76
C ALA A 6 -37.23 -18.18 25.34
N ILE A 7 -36.76 -17.83 24.84
CA ILE A 7 -35.70 -17.70 24.45
C ILE A 7 -35.16 -16.81 23.76
N ALA A 8 -34.72 -16.23 23.70
CA ALA A 8 -34.22 -15.37 23.31
C ALA A 8 -33.24 -15.30 22.51
N THR A 9 -32.87 -15.23 22.03
CA THR A 9 -31.95 -15.33 21.25
C THR A 9 -31.30 -14.42 20.76
N LEU A 10 -30.99 -13.77 20.78
CA LEU A 10 -30.32 -12.91 20.38
C LEU A 10 -29.48 -12.91 19.40
N ALA A 11 -29.14 -12.57 18.77
CA ALA A 11 -28.55 -12.60 17.78
C ALA A 11 -27.58 -11.68 17.64
N ALA A 12 -26.73 -11.71 17.74
CA ALA A 12 -25.81 -10.93 17.69
C ALA A 12 -25.34 -10.67 16.49
N THR A 13 -25.40 -10.08 15.93
CA THR A 13 -25.01 -9.90 14.76
C THR A 13 -23.92 -9.09 14.68
N ILE A 14 -23.01 -9.26 14.37
CA ILE A 14 -21.99 -8.60 14.26
C ILE A 14 -21.69 -8.19 13.03
N SER A 15 -21.44 -7.32 12.76
CA SER A 15 -21.27 -6.98 11.57
C SER A 15 -20.04 -6.48 11.36
N PHE A 16 -19.38 -6.53 10.68
CA PHE A 16 -18.24 -6.13 10.46
C PHE A 16 -18.00 -5.58 9.35
N ALA A 17 -17.62 -4.90 9.15
CA ALA A 17 -17.26 -4.10 8.32
C ALA A 17 -16.29 -4.43 7.46
N PRO A 18 -16.38 -4.62 6.46
CA PRO A 18 -15.48 -5.02 5.61
C PRO A 18 -14.77 -3.91 5.16
N ALA A 19 -14.96 -2.98 5.66
CA ALA A 19 -14.36 -1.92 5.20
C ALA A 19 -12.95 -2.17 5.12
N ALA A 20 -12.53 -3.14 5.70
CA ALA A 20 -11.22 -3.32 5.74
C ALA A 20 -10.60 -3.18 4.46
N PHE A 21 -11.10 -3.73 3.50
CA PHE A 21 -10.42 -3.65 2.37
C PHE A 21 -10.71 -2.53 1.66
N ALA A 22 -11.67 -2.07 1.86
CA ALA A 22 -11.97 -0.95 1.14
C ALA A 22 -11.01 0.01 1.68
N GLY A 23 -10.73 -0.11 2.87
CA GLY A 23 -9.93 0.83 3.44
C GLY A 23 -8.55 0.81 2.99
N GLU A 24 -8.08 -0.32 2.58
CA GLU A 24 -6.85 -0.32 2.21
C GLU A 24 -6.58 0.40 1.04
N ASP A 25 -7.38 0.42 0.10
CA ASP A 25 -7.17 1.18 -1.05
C ASP A 25 -7.29 2.61 -0.74
N SER A 26 -8.16 2.98 0.14
CA SER A 26 -8.37 4.35 0.36
C SER A 26 -7.43 4.93 1.35
N SER A 27 -6.75 4.13 2.13
CA SER A 27 -5.88 4.69 3.12
C SER A 27 -4.72 5.43 2.50
N CYS A 28 -4.49 5.27 1.22
CA CYS A 28 -3.43 5.96 0.53
C CYS A 28 -3.98 6.83 -0.58
N HIS A 29 -5.12 7.44 -0.30
CA HIS A 29 -5.74 8.35 -1.24
C HIS A 29 -5.97 9.65 -0.47
N PHE A 30 -5.27 10.68 -0.83
CA PHE A 30 -5.28 11.93 -0.09
C PHE A 30 -5.80 13.07 -0.93
N HIS A 31 -6.54 13.96 -0.32
CA HIS A 31 -7.06 15.13 -1.00
C HIS A 31 -6.31 16.34 -0.50
N GLY A 32 -6.18 17.34 -1.33
CA GLY A 32 -5.51 18.56 -0.93
C GLY A 32 -4.03 18.51 -1.20
N SER A 33 -3.33 19.52 -0.78
CA SER A 33 -1.92 19.65 -1.11
C SER A 33 -1.01 19.54 0.09
N LYS A 34 -1.52 19.12 1.22
CA LYS A 34 -0.68 19.00 2.40
C LYS A 34 0.35 17.91 2.20
N PRO A 35 1.63 18.19 2.42
CA PRO A 35 2.66 17.18 2.24
C PRO A 35 2.48 16.00 3.18
N ALA A 36 2.73 14.81 2.70
CA ALA A 36 2.64 13.61 3.50
C ALA A 36 3.92 13.44 4.31
N ALA A 37 3.81 12.76 5.43
CA ALA A 37 4.97 12.40 6.22
C ALA A 37 5.68 11.24 5.54
N GLU A 38 6.98 11.11 5.78
CA GLU A 38 7.75 10.00 5.21
C GLU A 38 7.16 8.66 5.60
N SER A 39 6.74 8.52 6.85
CA SER A 39 6.19 7.25 7.30
C SER A 39 4.92 6.88 6.54
N THR A 40 4.15 7.87 6.12
CA THR A 40 2.96 7.63 5.33
C THR A 40 3.36 7.07 3.97
N ILE A 41 4.40 7.66 3.36
CA ILE A 41 4.85 7.19 2.05
C ILE A 41 5.37 5.76 2.16
N VAL A 42 6.14 5.45 3.19
CA VAL A 42 6.67 4.10 3.38
C VAL A 42 5.52 3.11 3.53
N SER A 43 4.52 3.46 4.31
CA SER A 43 3.38 2.59 4.52
C SER A 43 2.60 2.38 3.22
N CYS A 44 2.36 3.44 2.48
CA CYS A 44 1.61 3.34 1.23
C CYS A 44 2.39 2.55 0.19
N ALA A 45 3.71 2.74 0.16
CA ALA A 45 4.53 2.00 -0.79
C ALA A 45 4.53 0.51 -0.47
N ASN A 46 4.58 0.15 0.81
CA ASN A 46 4.53 -1.26 1.18
C ASN A 46 3.18 -1.88 0.82
N GLN A 47 2.10 -1.15 1.02
CA GLN A 47 0.80 -1.65 0.63
C GLN A 47 0.73 -1.87 -0.87
N ARG A 48 1.28 -0.93 -1.64
CA ARG A 48 1.26 -1.06 -3.09
C ARG A 48 2.15 -2.22 -3.54
N LYS A 49 3.30 -2.39 -2.89
CA LYS A 49 4.20 -3.48 -3.22
C LYS A 49 3.51 -4.82 -2.96
N ASP A 50 2.85 -4.94 -1.83
CA ASP A 50 2.13 -6.17 -1.50
C ASP A 50 1.02 -6.45 -2.52
N ALA A 51 0.36 -5.42 -2.98
CA ALA A 51 -0.68 -5.59 -3.99
C ALA A 51 -0.08 -6.06 -5.32
N LEU A 52 1.08 -5.54 -5.68
CA LEU A 52 1.75 -5.98 -6.90
C LEU A 52 2.17 -7.45 -6.81
N VAL A 53 2.63 -7.88 -5.64
CA VAL A 53 2.97 -9.27 -5.42
C VAL A 53 1.70 -10.12 -5.53
N LYS A 54 0.64 -9.69 -4.88
CA LYS A 54 -0.59 -10.47 -4.86
C LYS A 54 -1.18 -10.60 -6.24
N ASN A 55 -1.03 -9.60 -7.08
CA ASN A 55 -1.56 -9.61 -8.42
C ASN A 55 -0.59 -10.24 -9.44
N GLY A 56 0.52 -10.76 -8.98
CA GLY A 56 1.47 -11.41 -9.88
C GLY A 56 2.28 -10.49 -10.74
N LYS A 57 2.27 -9.20 -10.45
CA LYS A 57 3.04 -8.25 -11.25
C LYS A 57 4.52 -8.28 -10.89
N ILE A 58 4.85 -8.66 -9.69
CA ILE A 58 6.23 -8.84 -9.27
C ILE A 58 6.29 -10.12 -8.45
N GLY A 59 7.47 -10.68 -8.33
CA GLY A 59 7.63 -11.98 -7.66
C GLY A 59 7.38 -11.93 -6.17
N GLY A 60 7.14 -13.08 -5.59
CA GLY A 60 6.82 -13.18 -4.17
C GLY A 60 7.95 -12.76 -3.26
N SER A 61 9.20 -12.80 -3.74
CA SER A 61 10.34 -12.42 -2.93
C SER A 61 10.26 -10.95 -2.51
N TRP A 62 9.55 -10.14 -3.26
CA TRP A 62 9.43 -8.72 -2.96
C TRP A 62 8.63 -8.46 -1.69
N LYS A 63 7.82 -9.42 -1.27
CA LYS A 63 6.94 -9.21 -0.13
C LYS A 63 7.69 -8.84 1.14
N THR A 64 8.84 -9.45 1.38
CA THR A 64 9.57 -9.21 2.61
C THR A 64 10.65 -8.17 2.46
N ILE A 65 10.79 -7.58 1.29
CA ILE A 65 11.85 -6.60 1.07
C ILE A 65 11.40 -5.24 1.58
N LYS A 66 12.23 -4.62 2.39
CA LYS A 66 11.95 -3.30 2.92
C LYS A 66 12.49 -2.26 1.98
N HIS A 67 12.00 -1.04 2.12
CA HIS A 67 12.46 0.02 1.24
C HIS A 67 13.94 0.30 1.49
N ASP A 68 14.60 0.74 0.44
CA ASP A 68 16.01 1.03 0.46
C ASP A 68 16.25 2.52 0.59
N GLN A 69 15.63 3.31 -0.23
CA GLN A 69 15.81 4.76 -0.21
C GLN A 69 14.48 5.48 -0.36
N LEU A 70 14.41 6.67 0.17
CA LEU A 70 13.23 7.52 0.07
C LEU A 70 13.73 8.96 -0.05
N ALA A 71 13.28 9.65 -1.05
CA ALA A 71 13.69 11.02 -1.29
C ALA A 71 12.57 11.83 -1.93
N LEU A 72 12.58 13.10 -1.72
CA LEU A 72 11.67 14.00 -2.41
C LEU A 72 12.42 14.50 -3.61
N VAL A 73 11.86 14.35 -4.78
CA VAL A 73 12.54 14.72 -6.03
C VAL A 73 11.65 15.63 -6.84
N ASP A 74 12.21 16.27 -7.85
CA ASP A 74 11.44 17.12 -8.72
C ASP A 74 10.77 16.26 -9.78
N GLY A 75 9.47 16.36 -9.87
CA GLY A 75 8.70 15.65 -10.88
C GLY A 75 8.16 16.61 -11.92
N GLN A 76 7.37 16.10 -12.83
CA GLN A 76 6.84 16.92 -13.89
C GLN A 76 5.87 17.98 -13.39
N LYS A 77 5.13 17.67 -12.36
CA LYS A 77 4.13 18.59 -11.85
C LYS A 77 4.48 19.13 -10.47
N GLY A 78 5.72 18.99 -10.05
CA GLY A 78 6.13 19.47 -8.75
C GLY A 78 6.88 18.39 -8.01
N LYS A 79 7.04 18.54 -6.72
CA LYS A 79 7.79 17.58 -5.94
C LYS A 79 7.06 16.25 -5.84
N GLU A 80 7.82 15.18 -5.91
CA GLU A 80 7.30 13.85 -5.80
C GLU A 80 8.16 13.04 -4.85
N TRP A 81 7.55 12.10 -4.15
CA TRP A 81 8.31 11.16 -3.35
C TRP A 81 8.75 10.01 -4.25
N LYS A 82 10.01 9.66 -4.15
CA LYS A 82 10.54 8.50 -4.87
C LYS A 82 11.06 7.53 -3.82
N ILE A 83 10.49 6.34 -3.79
CA ILE A 83 10.90 5.33 -2.84
C ILE A 83 11.36 4.12 -3.62
N SER A 84 12.44 3.48 -3.19
CA SER A 84 12.97 2.33 -3.88
C SER A 84 13.05 1.13 -2.99
N PHE A 85 12.94 -0.04 -3.61
CA PHE A 85 13.13 -1.32 -2.96
C PHE A 85 14.16 -2.06 -3.80
N LYS A 86 15.03 -2.82 -3.16
CA LYS A 86 16.07 -3.51 -3.90
C LYS A 86 16.06 -4.99 -3.54
N ASP A 87 15.97 -5.84 -4.56
CA ASP A 87 16.07 -7.28 -4.39
C ASP A 87 17.42 -7.71 -4.95
N ALA A 88 18.41 -7.79 -4.09
CA ALA A 88 19.78 -8.11 -4.53
C ALA A 88 19.88 -9.51 -5.10
N ALA A 89 18.89 -10.36 -4.81
CA ALA A 89 18.89 -11.72 -5.32
C ALA A 89 18.18 -11.84 -6.65
N ALA A 90 17.69 -10.75 -7.22
CA ALA A 90 16.99 -10.81 -8.48
C ALA A 90 17.89 -11.36 -9.57
N GLN A 91 17.40 -12.34 -10.30
CA GLN A 91 18.19 -12.92 -11.36
C GLN A 91 18.31 -11.97 -12.53
N ASP A 92 17.24 -11.26 -12.82
CA ASP A 92 17.26 -10.28 -13.89
C ASP A 92 17.65 -8.95 -13.24
N LYS A 93 18.90 -8.54 -13.48
CA LYS A 93 19.39 -7.34 -12.82
C LYS A 93 18.74 -6.06 -13.30
N THR A 94 18.04 -6.10 -14.40
CA THR A 94 17.28 -4.93 -14.84
C THR A 94 16.04 -4.75 -13.97
N LYS A 95 15.68 -5.76 -13.19
CA LYS A 95 14.54 -5.70 -12.29
C LYS A 95 14.96 -5.78 -10.83
N GLU A 96 16.21 -5.49 -10.56
CA GLU A 96 16.71 -5.55 -9.20
C GLU A 96 16.14 -4.45 -8.33
N ASN A 97 15.82 -3.31 -8.90
CA ASN A 97 15.26 -2.21 -8.16
C ASN A 97 13.81 -1.98 -8.56
N LEU A 98 12.99 -1.70 -7.60
CA LEU A 98 11.60 -1.33 -7.83
C LEU A 98 11.44 0.09 -7.28
N TYR A 99 10.99 1.00 -8.13
CA TYR A 99 10.81 2.38 -7.75
C TYR A 99 9.34 2.72 -7.76
N MET A 100 8.90 3.47 -6.78
CA MET A 100 7.53 3.97 -6.75
C MET A 100 7.55 5.46 -6.54
N PHE A 101 6.62 6.13 -7.17
CA PHE A 101 6.52 7.57 -7.10
C PHE A 101 5.16 7.96 -6.55
N PHE A 102 5.15 8.93 -5.68
CA PHE A 102 3.92 9.42 -5.06
C PHE A 102 3.94 10.94 -5.13
N THR A 103 2.77 11.55 -5.24
CA THR A 103 2.70 13.00 -5.17
C THR A 103 3.19 13.44 -3.81
N GLN A 104 3.48 14.70 -3.64
CA GLN A 104 3.95 15.20 -2.36
C GLN A 104 2.93 14.94 -1.26
N SER A 105 1.65 14.93 -1.58
CA SER A 105 0.60 14.65 -0.60
C SER A 105 0.40 13.15 -0.36
N GLY A 106 1.05 12.30 -1.11
CA GLY A 106 1.02 10.86 -0.81
C GLY A 106 0.25 9.99 -1.77
N ASN A 107 -0.24 10.53 -2.88
CA ASN A 107 -1.00 9.71 -3.82
C ASN A 107 -0.07 9.02 -4.81
N PHE A 108 -0.36 7.77 -5.09
CA PHE A 108 0.47 6.95 -5.97
C PHE A 108 0.47 7.50 -7.39
N ILE A 109 1.63 7.56 -8.01
CA ILE A 109 1.78 7.97 -9.39
C ILE A 109 2.16 6.79 -10.27
N ALA A 110 3.22 6.11 -9.96
CA ALA A 110 3.73 5.05 -10.82
C ALA A 110 4.69 4.13 -10.09
N ALA A 111 4.89 2.94 -10.64
CA ALA A 111 5.91 2.02 -10.16
C ALA A 111 6.61 1.47 -11.39
N ASN A 112 7.91 1.38 -11.34
CA ASN A 112 8.68 0.83 -12.44
C ASN A 112 10.05 0.37 -11.96
N HIS A 113 10.83 -0.19 -12.84
CA HIS A 113 12.16 -0.68 -12.50
C HIS A 113 13.26 0.28 -13.00
N SER A 114 12.89 1.37 -13.65
CA SER A 114 13.88 2.29 -14.21
C SER A 114 14.15 3.49 -13.34
N GLY A 115 13.23 3.80 -12.44
CA GLY A 115 13.40 4.98 -11.58
C GLY A 115 13.08 6.29 -12.29
N LYS A 116 12.38 6.21 -13.41
CA LYS A 116 12.03 7.42 -14.15
C LYS A 116 10.53 7.64 -14.22
#